data_5943d900715c83f8fe87b7044ed00cd0
#
_entry.id   5943d900715c83f8fe87b7044ed00cd0
#
_cell.length_a   1.000
_cell.length_b   1.000
_cell.length_c   1.000
_cell.angle_alpha   90.00
_cell.angle_beta   90.00
_cell.angle_gamma   90.00
#
_symmetry.space_group_name_H-M   'P 1'
#
loop_
_entity.id
_entity.type
_entity.pdbx_description
1 polymer ?
#
loop_
_entity_poly.entity_id
_entity_poly.type
_entity_poly.pdbx_seq_one_letter_code
_entity_poly.pdbx_strand_id
1 'polypeptide(L)'
;AGALPDTTDRPDTPALADRFGREATDLRLSLTDFCNLRCTYCMPESGMVFLKKDQLLSVEEIVRLVRIGVERLGIQQVRFTGGEPLTRPDLEEIISGVASLERRPDISLTTNAIGLDHRAERLREAGLDRINVSLDSVVSETFERLTRRPLLHRVLAGIDGARAAGLDPIKVNAVLMPGINDHELPDLLDWCLERDLQLRVIEQMPLDADHRWERSTMITAGDVHEMLAPRYALAPVAEPRDGAPAE
;
A
#
# COMPACT_ATOMS: atom_id res chain seq x y z
N ALA A 1 8.60 30.34 1.39
CA ALA A 1 8.31 29.82 2.72
C ALA A 1 6.83 30.09 2.99
N GLY A 2 5.97 29.06 2.86
CA GLY A 2 4.57 29.16 3.24
C GLY A 2 4.48 29.31 4.76
N ALA A 3 3.60 30.19 5.23
CA ALA A 3 3.31 30.31 6.65
C ALA A 3 2.83 28.95 7.19
N LEU A 4 3.34 28.56 8.35
CA LEU A 4 2.82 27.38 9.05
C LEU A 4 1.30 27.60 9.29
N PRO A 5 0.47 26.55 9.13
CA PRO A 5 -0.96 26.68 9.40
C PRO A 5 -1.19 27.11 10.84
N ASP A 6 -2.17 27.98 11.03
CA ASP A 6 -2.62 28.42 12.35
C ASP A 6 -3.05 27.19 13.17
N THR A 7 -2.46 26.99 14.33
CA THR A 7 -2.70 25.84 15.21
C THR A 7 -3.64 26.17 16.37
N THR A 8 -4.18 27.41 16.43
CA THR A 8 -4.98 27.87 17.56
C THR A 8 -6.34 27.15 17.70
N ASP A 9 -6.85 26.54 16.62
CA ASP A 9 -8.13 25.83 16.61
C ASP A 9 -7.99 24.30 16.77
N ARG A 10 -6.80 23.80 17.12
CA ARG A 10 -6.62 22.35 17.34
C ARG A 10 -7.16 21.95 18.73
N PRO A 11 -7.92 20.83 18.81
CA PRO A 11 -8.31 20.29 20.11
C PRO A 11 -7.07 20.01 20.98
N ASP A 12 -7.13 20.40 22.24
CA ASP A 12 -6.09 20.04 23.22
C ASP A 12 -6.34 18.58 23.69
N THR A 13 -5.98 17.63 22.86
CA THR A 13 -6.13 16.21 23.10
C THR A 13 -4.80 15.50 22.81
N PRO A 14 -4.48 14.39 23.48
CA PRO A 14 -3.30 13.58 23.17
C PRO A 14 -3.40 12.86 21.82
N ALA A 15 -4.56 12.85 21.17
CA ALA A 15 -4.79 12.27 19.87
C ALA A 15 -4.30 13.17 18.74
N LEU A 16 -3.96 12.55 17.59
CA LEU A 16 -3.65 13.28 16.36
C LEU A 16 -4.95 13.74 15.69
N ALA A 17 -5.62 14.73 16.30
CA ALA A 17 -6.86 15.29 15.79
C ALA A 17 -6.60 16.44 14.80
N ASP A 18 -7.35 16.48 13.71
CA ASP A 18 -7.36 17.61 12.78
C ASP A 18 -8.39 18.68 13.20
N ARG A 19 -8.41 19.82 12.49
CA ARG A 19 -9.36 20.91 12.74
C ARG A 19 -10.84 20.55 12.53
N PHE A 20 -11.12 19.40 11.93
CA PHE A 20 -12.47 18.88 11.69
C PHE A 20 -12.91 17.83 12.72
N GLY A 21 -12.07 17.57 13.75
CA GLY A 21 -12.34 16.58 14.79
C GLY A 21 -12.08 15.15 14.37
N ARG A 22 -11.41 14.91 13.23
CA ARG A 22 -11.02 13.57 12.81
C ARG A 22 -9.72 13.18 13.51
N GLU A 23 -9.68 12.00 14.10
CA GLU A 23 -8.51 11.44 14.75
C GLU A 23 -7.78 10.49 13.81
N ALA A 24 -6.47 10.68 13.65
CA ALA A 24 -5.63 9.78 12.86
C ALA A 24 -5.19 8.60 13.74
N THR A 25 -5.69 7.41 13.41
CA THR A 25 -5.36 6.15 14.09
C THR A 25 -4.45 5.25 13.27
N ASP A 26 -4.22 5.58 12.00
CA ASP A 26 -3.34 4.89 11.07
C ASP A 26 -1.99 5.61 10.91
N LEU A 27 -0.90 4.89 11.08
CA LEU A 27 0.46 5.34 10.77
C LEU A 27 0.98 4.63 9.53
N ARG A 28 1.28 5.39 8.47
CA ARG A 28 2.00 4.86 7.31
C ARG A 28 3.47 5.25 7.41
N LEU A 29 4.36 4.25 7.39
CA LEU A 29 5.79 4.45 7.52
C LEU A 29 6.54 3.86 6.33
N SER A 30 7.24 4.72 5.58
CA SER A 30 8.13 4.32 4.49
C SER A 30 9.48 3.85 5.06
N LEU A 31 9.84 2.59 4.80
CA LEU A 31 11.05 1.97 5.33
C LEU A 31 12.28 2.20 4.44
N THR A 32 12.06 2.48 3.16
CA THR A 32 13.10 2.71 2.15
C THR A 32 12.49 3.47 0.97
N ASP A 33 13.29 4.19 0.23
CA ASP A 33 12.95 4.77 -1.07
C ASP A 33 13.29 3.85 -2.25
N PHE A 34 14.10 2.81 -2.02
CA PHE A 34 14.48 1.86 -3.06
C PHE A 34 13.30 0.96 -3.44
N CYS A 35 13.12 0.78 -4.76
CA CYS A 35 12.15 -0.15 -5.34
C CYS A 35 12.81 -0.96 -6.46
N ASN A 36 12.44 -2.23 -6.59
CA ASN A 36 12.90 -3.14 -7.65
C ASN A 36 12.05 -3.06 -8.93
N LEU A 37 10.92 -2.35 -8.91
CA LEU A 37 10.11 -1.98 -10.09
C LEU A 37 10.36 -0.51 -10.50
N ARG A 38 9.84 -0.13 -11.67
CA ARG A 38 9.94 1.22 -12.25
C ARG A 38 8.60 1.63 -12.85
N CYS A 39 7.54 1.58 -12.03
CA CYS A 39 6.18 1.86 -12.50
C CYS A 39 6.10 3.24 -13.14
N THR A 40 5.46 3.30 -14.31
CA THR A 40 5.39 4.48 -15.19
C THR A 40 4.76 5.69 -14.53
N TYR A 41 3.81 5.45 -13.62
CA TYR A 41 3.10 6.49 -12.86
C TYR A 41 3.75 6.85 -11.52
N CYS A 42 4.91 6.25 -11.17
CA CYS A 42 5.54 6.43 -9.87
C CYS A 42 6.99 6.89 -9.98
N MET A 43 7.77 6.29 -10.88
CA MET A 43 9.23 6.47 -10.91
C MET A 43 9.73 6.70 -12.35
N PRO A 44 10.73 7.60 -12.54
CA PRO A 44 11.36 7.80 -13.84
C PRO A 44 11.97 6.51 -14.37
N GLU A 45 12.03 6.34 -15.68
CA GLU A 45 12.67 5.18 -16.32
C GLU A 45 14.15 5.07 -15.97
N SER A 46 14.85 6.20 -15.91
CA SER A 46 16.25 6.28 -15.50
C SER A 46 16.52 5.91 -14.04
N GLY A 47 15.43 5.77 -13.24
CA GLY A 47 15.52 5.59 -11.80
C GLY A 47 15.77 6.90 -11.05
N MET A 48 16.10 6.78 -9.78
CA MET A 48 16.37 7.87 -8.84
C MET A 48 17.70 7.62 -8.14
N VAL A 49 18.26 8.67 -7.55
CA VAL A 49 19.33 8.53 -6.57
C VAL A 49 18.67 8.13 -5.24
N PHE A 50 18.87 6.89 -4.84
CA PHE A 50 18.31 6.36 -3.59
C PHE A 50 19.16 6.76 -2.38
N LEU A 51 18.51 6.84 -1.21
CA LEU A 51 19.18 7.06 0.06
C LEU A 51 20.18 5.93 0.34
N LYS A 52 21.31 6.29 0.94
CA LYS A 52 22.28 5.31 1.43
C LYS A 52 21.75 4.63 2.70
N LYS A 53 22.27 3.46 3.02
CA LYS A 53 21.84 2.68 4.19
C LYS A 53 21.95 3.48 5.50
N ASP A 54 22.96 4.29 5.63
CA ASP A 54 23.23 5.15 6.81
C ASP A 54 22.29 6.36 6.91
N GLN A 55 21.51 6.64 5.88
CA GLN A 55 20.48 7.69 5.84
C GLN A 55 19.08 7.15 6.13
N LEU A 56 18.92 5.82 6.15
CA LEU A 56 17.64 5.17 6.51
C LEU A 56 17.58 5.02 8.03
N LEU A 57 16.35 5.08 8.56
CA LEU A 57 16.12 4.80 9.98
C LEU A 57 16.54 3.37 10.34
N SER A 58 17.19 3.21 11.49
CA SER A 58 17.50 1.89 12.04
C SER A 58 16.25 1.18 12.55
N VAL A 59 16.37 -0.11 12.89
CA VAL A 59 15.30 -0.90 13.50
C VAL A 59 14.82 -0.24 14.79
N GLU A 60 15.75 0.18 15.66
CA GLU A 60 15.45 0.79 16.96
C GLU A 60 14.74 2.13 16.80
N GLU A 61 15.15 2.94 15.81
CA GLU A 61 14.52 4.23 15.53
C GLU A 61 13.09 4.03 15.02
N ILE A 62 12.86 3.07 14.13
CA ILE A 62 11.53 2.72 13.60
C ILE A 62 10.62 2.25 14.74
N VAL A 63 11.09 1.28 15.55
CA VAL A 63 10.32 0.75 16.69
C VAL A 63 10.02 1.86 17.71
N ARG A 64 10.98 2.76 17.95
CA ARG A 64 10.77 3.92 18.85
C ARG A 64 9.71 4.88 18.31
N LEU A 65 9.72 5.20 17.01
CA LEU A 65 8.72 6.07 16.38
C LEU A 65 7.33 5.45 16.47
N VAL A 66 7.21 4.16 16.14
CA VAL A 66 5.93 3.44 16.23
C VAL A 66 5.44 3.41 17.69
N ARG A 67 6.31 3.13 18.64
CA ARG A 67 5.97 3.15 20.08
C ARG A 67 5.39 4.49 20.51
N ILE A 68 6.04 5.60 20.13
CA ILE A 68 5.52 6.95 20.44
C ILE A 68 4.13 7.14 19.82
N GLY A 69 3.95 6.74 18.56
CA GLY A 69 2.65 6.81 17.89
C GLY A 69 1.56 6.04 18.64
N VAL A 70 1.86 4.81 19.02
CA VAL A 70 0.89 3.90 19.68
C VAL A 70 0.61 4.35 21.12
N GLU A 71 1.66 4.60 21.92
CA GLU A 71 1.51 4.86 23.36
C GLU A 71 1.08 6.29 23.69
N ARG A 72 1.42 7.26 22.82
CA ARG A 72 1.23 8.69 23.09
C ARG A 72 0.22 9.38 22.19
N LEU A 73 0.02 8.87 20.96
CA LEU A 73 -0.76 9.57 19.94
C LEU A 73 -1.99 8.78 19.48
N GLY A 74 -2.28 7.63 20.08
CA GLY A 74 -3.49 6.87 19.80
C GLY A 74 -3.46 6.06 18.49
N ILE A 75 -2.29 5.84 17.89
CA ILE A 75 -2.16 5.00 16.69
C ILE A 75 -2.53 3.56 17.04
N GLN A 76 -3.39 2.97 16.22
CA GLN A 76 -3.91 1.61 16.35
C GLN A 76 -3.43 0.68 15.24
N GLN A 77 -3.14 1.25 14.07
CA GLN A 77 -2.71 0.51 12.88
C GLN A 77 -1.40 1.07 12.35
N VAL A 78 -0.48 0.19 11.98
CA VAL A 78 0.79 0.56 11.35
C VAL A 78 0.89 -0.11 9.98
N ARG A 79 1.16 0.69 8.96
CA ARG A 79 1.36 0.20 7.61
C ARG A 79 2.77 0.49 7.14
N PHE A 80 3.57 -0.55 7.04
CA PHE A 80 4.89 -0.46 6.45
C PHE A 80 4.79 -0.41 4.92
N THR A 81 5.54 0.50 4.33
CA THR A 81 5.60 0.76 2.89
C THR A 81 7.00 1.32 2.54
N GLY A 82 7.10 2.02 1.45
CA GLY A 82 8.35 2.68 1.01
C GLY A 82 8.40 2.75 -0.49
N GLY A 83 9.57 2.54 -1.06
CA GLY A 83 9.72 2.02 -2.41
C GLY A 83 9.20 0.58 -2.42
N GLU A 84 10.08 -0.39 -2.10
CA GLU A 84 9.65 -1.77 -1.88
C GLU A 84 10.21 -2.28 -0.54
N PRO A 85 9.36 -2.46 0.50
CA PRO A 85 9.82 -2.84 1.83
C PRO A 85 10.45 -4.24 1.90
N LEU A 86 10.09 -5.18 1.01
CA LEU A 86 10.73 -6.50 0.93
C LEU A 86 12.21 -6.43 0.55
N THR A 87 12.70 -5.29 0.06
CA THR A 87 14.12 -5.10 -0.22
C THR A 87 14.94 -4.80 1.03
N ARG A 88 14.29 -4.47 2.16
CA ARG A 88 14.97 -4.33 3.46
C ARG A 88 15.31 -5.70 4.05
N PRO A 89 16.58 -5.96 4.36
CA PRO A 89 16.98 -7.24 4.94
C PRO A 89 16.51 -7.44 6.38
N ASP A 90 16.30 -6.36 7.13
CA ASP A 90 15.91 -6.30 8.55
C ASP A 90 14.39 -6.11 8.76
N LEU A 91 13.56 -6.37 7.73
CA LEU A 91 12.11 -6.16 7.80
C LEU A 91 11.44 -7.03 8.86
N GLU A 92 11.82 -8.30 8.98
CA GLU A 92 11.29 -9.21 10.01
C GLU A 92 11.63 -8.72 11.43
N GLU A 93 12.82 -8.17 11.62
CA GLU A 93 13.25 -7.60 12.89
C GLU A 93 12.44 -6.34 13.26
N ILE A 94 12.19 -5.46 12.29
CA ILE A 94 11.33 -4.28 12.45
C ILE A 94 9.92 -4.71 12.87
N ILE A 95 9.31 -5.68 12.16
CA ILE A 95 7.96 -6.16 12.45
C ILE A 95 7.91 -6.79 13.84
N SER A 96 8.86 -7.65 14.18
CA SER A 96 8.95 -8.30 15.50
C SER A 96 9.11 -7.27 16.63
N GLY A 97 9.95 -6.25 16.43
CA GLY A 97 10.11 -5.16 17.39
C GLY A 97 8.82 -4.39 17.65
N VAL A 98 8.03 -4.13 16.60
CA VAL A 98 6.73 -3.46 16.73
C VAL A 98 5.67 -4.39 17.31
N ALA A 99 5.65 -5.67 16.92
CA ALA A 99 4.72 -6.66 17.45
C ALA A 99 4.93 -6.94 18.96
N SER A 100 6.13 -6.68 19.47
CA SER A 100 6.50 -6.85 20.88
C SER A 100 6.14 -5.68 21.77
N LEU A 101 5.53 -4.62 21.24
CA LEU A 101 5.09 -3.47 22.04
C LEU A 101 3.96 -3.90 22.99
N GLU A 102 3.92 -3.34 24.21
CA GLU A 102 2.89 -3.62 25.21
C GLU A 102 1.47 -3.37 24.65
N ARG A 103 1.28 -2.26 23.95
CA ARG A 103 0.10 -1.99 23.13
C ARG A 103 0.43 -2.29 21.68
N ARG A 104 0.25 -3.56 21.29
CA ARG A 104 0.51 -4.02 19.94
C ARG A 104 -0.49 -3.40 18.95
N PRO A 105 -0.05 -2.67 17.92
CA PRO A 105 -0.92 -2.22 16.85
C PRO A 105 -1.23 -3.36 15.87
N ASP A 106 -2.25 -3.18 15.03
CA ASP A 106 -2.41 -3.97 13.81
C ASP A 106 -1.29 -3.63 12.82
N ILE A 107 -0.59 -4.64 12.30
CA ILE A 107 0.60 -4.46 11.46
C ILE A 107 0.31 -4.94 10.04
N SER A 108 0.40 -4.02 9.08
CA SER A 108 0.21 -4.34 7.66
C SER A 108 1.42 -3.93 6.82
N LEU A 109 1.59 -4.61 5.68
CA LEU A 109 2.63 -4.35 4.70
C LEU A 109 2.00 -3.99 3.36
N THR A 110 2.51 -2.96 2.68
CA THR A 110 2.20 -2.69 1.27
C THR A 110 3.43 -3.00 0.44
N THR A 111 3.30 -3.91 -0.53
CA THR A 111 4.41 -4.49 -1.29
C THR A 111 4.01 -4.83 -2.72
N ASN A 112 4.98 -4.92 -3.62
CA ASN A 112 4.80 -5.51 -4.95
C ASN A 112 4.91 -7.05 -4.96
N ALA A 113 5.08 -7.66 -3.79
CA ALA A 113 5.15 -9.10 -3.53
C ALA A 113 6.33 -9.87 -4.18
N ILE A 114 7.26 -9.21 -4.89
CA ILE A 114 8.42 -9.90 -5.47
C ILE A 114 9.33 -10.42 -4.35
N GLY A 115 9.45 -11.75 -4.23
CA GLY A 115 10.24 -12.44 -3.22
C GLY A 115 9.49 -12.68 -1.91
N LEU A 116 8.20 -12.37 -1.85
CA LEU A 116 7.36 -12.62 -0.69
C LEU A 116 7.17 -14.13 -0.43
N ASP A 117 7.12 -14.96 -1.48
CA ASP A 117 7.08 -16.42 -1.41
C ASP A 117 8.17 -17.03 -0.50
N HIS A 118 9.34 -16.39 -0.43
CA HIS A 118 10.44 -16.83 0.42
C HIS A 118 10.44 -16.23 1.83
N ARG A 119 9.59 -15.24 2.11
CA ARG A 119 9.60 -14.47 3.35
C ARG A 119 8.26 -14.47 4.10
N ALA A 120 7.16 -14.89 3.45
CA ALA A 120 5.81 -14.75 3.99
C ALA A 120 5.65 -15.44 5.37
N GLU A 121 6.13 -16.66 5.52
CA GLU A 121 6.08 -17.39 6.79
C GLU A 121 6.84 -16.65 7.90
N ARG A 122 8.08 -16.24 7.64
CA ARG A 122 8.88 -15.49 8.62
C ARG A 122 8.28 -14.14 8.98
N LEU A 123 7.68 -13.44 8.02
CA LEU A 123 6.99 -12.17 8.27
C LEU A 123 5.76 -12.36 9.15
N ARG A 124 4.99 -13.45 8.91
CA ARG A 124 3.87 -13.81 9.77
C ARG A 124 4.34 -14.18 11.18
N GLU A 125 5.37 -15.02 11.32
CA GLU A 125 5.97 -15.38 12.61
C GLU A 125 6.50 -14.15 13.36
N ALA A 126 7.04 -13.16 12.63
CA ALA A 126 7.47 -11.89 13.20
C ALA A 126 6.30 -11.02 13.71
N GLY A 127 5.06 -11.33 13.30
CA GLY A 127 3.85 -10.63 13.75
C GLY A 127 3.22 -9.75 12.68
N LEU A 128 3.45 -9.98 11.40
CA LEU A 128 2.68 -9.33 10.33
C LEU A 128 1.25 -9.90 10.30
N ASP A 129 0.25 -9.02 10.34
CA ASP A 129 -1.16 -9.43 10.36
C ASP A 129 -1.72 -9.62 8.95
N ARG A 130 -1.47 -8.67 8.03
CA ARG A 130 -2.05 -8.66 6.68
C ARG A 130 -1.19 -7.92 5.68
N ILE A 131 -1.47 -8.15 4.39
CA ILE A 131 -0.75 -7.50 3.30
C ILE A 131 -1.68 -6.82 2.29
N ASN A 132 -1.15 -5.75 1.69
CA ASN A 132 -1.70 -5.13 0.50
C ASN A 132 -0.68 -5.31 -0.63
N VAL A 133 -1.08 -5.94 -1.71
CA VAL A 133 -0.22 -6.19 -2.87
C VAL A 133 -0.54 -5.18 -3.96
N SER A 134 0.47 -4.48 -4.47
CA SER A 134 0.33 -3.62 -5.64
C SER A 134 0.43 -4.46 -6.91
N LEU A 135 -0.68 -4.61 -7.63
CA LEU A 135 -0.77 -5.39 -8.88
C LEU A 135 -1.82 -4.76 -9.80
N ASP A 136 -1.35 -4.12 -10.87
CA ASP A 136 -2.18 -3.35 -11.78
C ASP A 136 -2.74 -4.18 -12.95
N SER A 137 -2.16 -5.35 -13.21
CA SER A 137 -2.57 -6.27 -14.29
C SER A 137 -2.04 -7.67 -14.04
N VAL A 138 -2.80 -8.68 -14.46
CA VAL A 138 -2.41 -10.09 -14.51
C VAL A 138 -2.01 -10.54 -15.92
N VAL A 139 -1.97 -9.62 -16.88
CA VAL A 139 -1.48 -9.83 -18.23
C VAL A 139 0.00 -9.46 -18.28
N SER A 140 0.86 -10.40 -18.68
CA SER A 140 2.32 -10.24 -18.62
C SER A 140 2.82 -9.04 -19.41
N GLU A 141 2.29 -8.81 -20.61
CA GLU A 141 2.68 -7.69 -21.47
C GLU A 141 2.29 -6.34 -20.86
N THR A 142 1.07 -6.23 -20.34
CA THR A 142 0.57 -5.02 -19.68
C THR A 142 1.33 -4.75 -18.38
N PHE A 143 1.58 -5.79 -17.57
CA PHE A 143 2.39 -5.66 -16.37
C PHE A 143 3.81 -5.16 -16.68
N GLU A 144 4.48 -5.73 -17.69
CA GLU A 144 5.82 -5.27 -18.11
C GLU A 144 5.78 -3.84 -18.63
N ARG A 145 4.77 -3.47 -19.41
CA ARG A 145 4.57 -2.10 -19.89
C ARG A 145 4.42 -1.10 -18.75
N LEU A 146 3.67 -1.45 -17.70
CA LEU A 146 3.43 -0.59 -16.54
C LEU A 146 4.63 -0.50 -15.62
N THR A 147 5.29 -1.63 -15.34
CA THR A 147 6.33 -1.74 -14.31
C THR A 147 7.75 -1.66 -14.87
N ARG A 148 7.90 -1.72 -16.19
CA ARG A 148 9.16 -1.81 -16.94
C ARG A 148 10.01 -3.02 -16.54
N ARG A 149 9.36 -4.12 -16.08
CA ARG A 149 10.03 -5.37 -15.64
C ARG A 149 9.14 -6.57 -15.97
N PRO A 150 9.66 -7.65 -16.57
CA PRO A 150 8.91 -8.89 -16.90
C PRO A 150 8.82 -9.81 -15.67
N LEU A 151 8.35 -9.30 -14.53
CA LEU A 151 8.40 -9.99 -13.24
C LEU A 151 7.02 -10.40 -12.71
N LEU A 152 5.96 -10.39 -13.53
CA LEU A 152 4.61 -10.78 -13.10
C LEU A 152 4.59 -12.14 -12.39
N HIS A 153 5.26 -13.14 -12.94
CA HIS A 153 5.33 -14.48 -12.36
C HIS A 153 5.89 -14.50 -10.93
N ARG A 154 6.81 -13.57 -10.60
CA ARG A 154 7.35 -13.41 -9.24
C ARG A 154 6.34 -12.78 -8.28
N VAL A 155 5.54 -11.84 -8.77
CA VAL A 155 4.45 -11.22 -8.00
C VAL A 155 3.39 -12.27 -7.66
N LEU A 156 2.96 -13.05 -8.66
CA LEU A 156 1.95 -14.10 -8.47
C LEU A 156 2.43 -15.17 -7.48
N ALA A 157 3.68 -15.63 -7.61
CA ALA A 157 4.30 -16.55 -6.65
C ALA A 157 4.32 -15.97 -5.23
N GLY A 158 4.61 -14.67 -5.09
CA GLY A 158 4.59 -13.97 -3.81
C GLY A 158 3.19 -13.93 -3.17
N ILE A 159 2.14 -13.72 -3.96
CA ILE A 159 0.75 -13.77 -3.50
C ILE A 159 0.38 -15.18 -3.03
N ASP A 160 0.75 -16.20 -3.81
CA ASP A 160 0.50 -17.60 -3.45
C ASP A 160 1.24 -17.98 -2.15
N GLY A 161 2.49 -17.53 -1.99
CA GLY A 161 3.26 -17.71 -0.76
C GLY A 161 2.63 -17.02 0.46
N ALA A 162 2.10 -15.81 0.29
CA ALA A 162 1.38 -15.10 1.34
C ALA A 162 0.11 -15.84 1.80
N ARG A 163 -0.67 -16.35 0.84
CA ARG A 163 -1.86 -17.17 1.11
C ARG A 163 -1.48 -18.45 1.87
N ALA A 164 -0.46 -19.16 1.41
CA ALA A 164 0.04 -20.37 2.06
C ALA A 164 0.50 -20.12 3.50
N ALA A 165 1.08 -18.93 3.77
CA ALA A 165 1.47 -18.51 5.11
C ALA A 165 0.28 -18.00 5.97
N GLY A 166 -0.94 -17.87 5.42
CA GLY A 166 -2.13 -17.39 6.12
C GLY A 166 -2.08 -15.89 6.47
N LEU A 167 -1.51 -15.07 5.58
CA LEU A 167 -1.52 -13.60 5.70
C LEU A 167 -2.82 -13.04 5.11
N ASP A 168 -3.95 -13.34 5.72
CA ASP A 168 -5.28 -12.91 5.29
C ASP A 168 -5.82 -11.75 6.13
N PRO A 169 -6.66 -10.85 5.54
CA PRO A 169 -7.02 -10.77 4.13
C PRO A 169 -5.92 -10.16 3.27
N ILE A 170 -5.73 -10.69 2.05
CA ILE A 170 -4.87 -10.10 1.05
C ILE A 170 -5.68 -9.12 0.21
N LYS A 171 -5.21 -7.87 0.15
CA LYS A 171 -5.82 -6.84 -0.67
C LYS A 171 -4.93 -6.53 -1.87
N VAL A 172 -5.50 -6.59 -3.07
CA VAL A 172 -4.83 -6.21 -4.31
C VAL A 172 -5.19 -4.77 -4.61
N ASN A 173 -4.19 -3.90 -4.65
CA ASN A 173 -4.34 -2.50 -5.01
C ASN A 173 -3.94 -2.32 -6.46
N ALA A 174 -4.83 -1.81 -7.30
CA ALA A 174 -4.59 -1.55 -8.71
C ALA A 174 -4.84 -0.09 -9.06
N VAL A 175 -3.90 0.52 -9.79
CA VAL A 175 -4.06 1.83 -10.41
C VAL A 175 -4.42 1.61 -11.87
N LEU A 176 -5.55 2.17 -12.30
CA LEU A 176 -5.97 2.08 -13.70
C LEU A 176 -5.41 3.25 -14.52
N MET A 177 -4.81 2.90 -15.65
CA MET A 177 -4.22 3.83 -16.61
C MET A 177 -5.01 3.77 -17.91
N PRO A 178 -5.61 4.89 -18.37
CA PRO A 178 -6.44 4.92 -19.58
C PRO A 178 -5.73 4.36 -20.80
N GLY A 179 -6.38 3.42 -21.51
CA GLY A 179 -5.84 2.77 -22.71
C GLY A 179 -4.64 1.86 -22.46
N ILE A 180 -4.37 1.50 -21.21
CA ILE A 180 -3.27 0.59 -20.85
C ILE A 180 -3.81 -0.67 -20.18
N ASN A 181 -4.44 -0.57 -19.01
CA ASN A 181 -4.98 -1.69 -18.26
C ASN A 181 -6.44 -1.51 -17.80
N ASP A 182 -7.08 -0.39 -18.15
CA ASP A 182 -8.47 -0.09 -17.82
C ASP A 182 -9.45 -1.16 -18.36
N HIS A 183 -9.21 -1.61 -19.59
CA HIS A 183 -10.02 -2.66 -20.23
C HIS A 183 -9.83 -4.06 -19.62
N GLU A 184 -8.77 -4.27 -18.82
CA GLU A 184 -8.48 -5.53 -18.13
C GLU A 184 -9.14 -5.60 -16.73
N LEU A 185 -9.79 -4.52 -16.26
CA LEU A 185 -10.36 -4.45 -14.92
C LEU A 185 -11.34 -5.59 -14.61
N PRO A 186 -12.29 -5.98 -15.50
CA PRO A 186 -13.18 -7.10 -15.22
C PRO A 186 -12.44 -8.43 -15.03
N ASP A 187 -11.39 -8.67 -15.81
CA ASP A 187 -10.60 -9.91 -15.74
C ASP A 187 -9.70 -9.92 -14.49
N LEU A 188 -9.17 -8.76 -14.09
CA LEU A 188 -8.43 -8.63 -12.83
C LEU A 188 -9.36 -8.88 -11.63
N LEU A 189 -10.60 -8.41 -11.67
CA LEU A 189 -11.59 -8.67 -10.63
C LEU A 189 -11.94 -10.18 -10.57
N ASP A 190 -12.20 -10.83 -11.70
CA ASP A 190 -12.43 -12.28 -11.75
C ASP A 190 -11.25 -13.04 -11.14
N TRP A 191 -10.04 -12.70 -11.54
CA TRP A 191 -8.82 -13.31 -11.03
C TRP A 191 -8.68 -13.16 -9.50
N CYS A 192 -9.08 -12.00 -8.96
CA CYS A 192 -9.10 -11.77 -7.51
C CYS A 192 -10.18 -12.62 -6.82
N LEU A 193 -11.41 -12.64 -7.36
CA LEU A 193 -12.53 -13.39 -6.79
C LEU A 193 -12.28 -14.90 -6.76
N GLU A 194 -11.70 -15.47 -7.83
CA GLU A 194 -11.31 -16.88 -7.89
C GLU A 194 -10.30 -17.28 -6.81
N ARG A 195 -9.59 -16.32 -6.25
CA ARG A 195 -8.53 -16.52 -5.24
C ARG A 195 -8.88 -16.01 -3.86
N ASP A 196 -10.11 -15.57 -3.64
CA ASP A 196 -10.58 -14.97 -2.39
C ASP A 196 -9.73 -13.74 -1.99
N LEU A 197 -9.36 -12.92 -2.98
CA LEU A 197 -8.61 -11.68 -2.80
C LEU A 197 -9.54 -10.48 -2.89
N GLN A 198 -9.25 -9.40 -2.15
CA GLN A 198 -10.01 -8.16 -2.22
C GLN A 198 -9.36 -7.20 -3.21
N LEU A 199 -10.01 -6.91 -4.33
CA LEU A 199 -9.55 -5.89 -5.27
C LEU A 199 -9.91 -4.49 -4.75
N ARG A 200 -8.94 -3.57 -4.82
CA ARG A 200 -9.10 -2.15 -4.57
C ARG A 200 -8.56 -1.36 -5.75
N VAL A 201 -9.43 -0.63 -6.41
CA VAL A 201 -9.02 0.29 -7.46
C VAL A 201 -8.66 1.64 -6.83
N ILE A 202 -7.49 2.16 -7.20
CA ILE A 202 -6.96 3.44 -6.70
C ILE A 202 -6.95 4.42 -7.85
N GLU A 203 -7.60 5.57 -7.69
CA GLU A 203 -7.50 6.68 -8.62
C GLU A 203 -6.06 7.19 -8.69
N GLN A 204 -5.57 7.40 -9.90
CA GLN A 204 -4.20 7.87 -10.11
C GLN A 204 -3.98 9.23 -9.45
N MET A 205 -2.96 9.33 -8.63
CA MET A 205 -2.56 10.58 -7.97
C MET A 205 -1.48 11.31 -8.77
N PRO A 206 -1.34 12.65 -8.63
CA PRO A 206 -0.33 13.47 -9.32
C PRO A 206 1.08 13.25 -8.74
N LEU A 207 1.56 12.00 -8.69
CA LEU A 207 2.83 11.61 -8.11
C LEU A 207 3.84 11.13 -9.15
N ASP A 208 3.48 11.18 -10.44
CA ASP A 208 4.36 10.77 -11.52
C ASP A 208 5.55 11.72 -11.65
N ALA A 209 6.73 11.15 -11.78
CA ALA A 209 7.98 11.90 -11.82
C ALA A 209 8.12 12.79 -13.07
N ASP A 210 7.40 12.45 -14.14
CA ASP A 210 7.41 13.19 -15.42
C ASP A 210 6.37 14.32 -15.46
N HIS A 211 5.57 14.50 -14.39
CA HIS A 211 4.49 15.50 -14.28
C HIS A 211 3.48 15.45 -15.43
N ARG A 212 3.16 14.25 -15.90
CA ARG A 212 2.21 14.02 -17.01
C ARG A 212 0.78 13.77 -16.55
N TRP A 213 0.57 13.70 -15.23
CA TRP A 213 -0.76 13.47 -14.68
C TRP A 213 -1.68 14.64 -15.01
N GLU A 214 -2.85 14.32 -15.55
CA GLU A 214 -3.92 15.26 -15.81
C GLU A 214 -5.22 14.72 -15.20
N ARG A 215 -5.93 15.57 -14.46
CA ARG A 215 -7.21 15.18 -13.85
C ARG A 215 -8.25 14.74 -14.88
N SER A 216 -8.20 15.30 -16.09
CA SER A 216 -9.11 14.99 -17.20
C SER A 216 -8.96 13.57 -17.75
N THR A 217 -7.82 12.92 -17.51
CA THR A 217 -7.52 11.56 -17.98
C THR A 217 -7.59 10.52 -16.86
N MET A 218 -7.86 10.95 -15.62
CA MET A 218 -7.96 10.05 -14.48
C MET A 218 -9.22 9.20 -14.55
N ILE A 219 -9.09 7.89 -14.37
CA ILE A 219 -10.22 6.96 -14.21
C ILE A 219 -10.77 7.13 -12.81
N THR A 220 -12.03 7.52 -12.72
CA THR A 220 -12.73 7.79 -11.47
C THR A 220 -13.48 6.56 -10.95
N ALA A 221 -13.93 6.59 -9.70
CA ALA A 221 -14.79 5.54 -9.14
C ALA A 221 -16.08 5.33 -9.98
N GLY A 222 -16.61 6.40 -10.58
CA GLY A 222 -17.76 6.31 -11.51
C GLY A 222 -17.43 5.52 -12.76
N ASP A 223 -16.28 5.79 -13.39
CA ASP A 223 -15.81 5.04 -14.57
C ASP A 223 -15.57 3.56 -14.24
N VAL A 224 -14.99 3.26 -13.08
CA VAL A 224 -14.81 1.89 -12.58
C VAL A 224 -16.15 1.15 -12.46
N HIS A 225 -17.16 1.84 -11.91
CA HIS A 225 -18.51 1.26 -11.81
C HIS A 225 -19.10 0.96 -13.19
N GLU A 226 -18.96 1.90 -14.14
CA GLU A 226 -19.43 1.70 -15.53
C GLU A 226 -18.72 0.55 -16.24
N MET A 227 -17.41 0.38 -16.05
CA MET A 227 -16.61 -0.71 -16.62
C MET A 227 -17.04 -2.07 -16.10
N LEU A 228 -17.44 -2.16 -14.82
CA LEU A 228 -17.82 -3.40 -14.18
C LEU A 228 -19.32 -3.75 -14.34
N ALA A 229 -20.19 -2.76 -14.51
CA ALA A 229 -21.64 -2.94 -14.60
C ALA A 229 -22.13 -3.95 -15.65
N PRO A 230 -21.48 -4.12 -16.83
CA PRO A 230 -21.90 -5.13 -17.79
C PRO A 230 -21.72 -6.58 -17.32
N ARG A 231 -20.83 -6.82 -16.36
CA ARG A 231 -20.45 -8.17 -15.89
C ARG A 231 -20.89 -8.44 -14.44
N TYR A 232 -21.05 -7.38 -13.62
CA TYR A 232 -21.33 -7.48 -12.19
C TYR A 232 -22.49 -6.58 -11.75
N ALA A 233 -23.32 -7.08 -10.86
CA ALA A 233 -24.28 -6.27 -10.12
C ALA A 233 -23.60 -5.75 -8.84
N LEU A 234 -23.08 -4.53 -8.92
CA LEU A 234 -22.41 -3.90 -7.77
C LEU A 234 -23.46 -3.28 -6.84
N ALA A 235 -23.28 -3.48 -5.54
CA ALA A 235 -24.10 -2.86 -4.50
C ALA A 235 -23.20 -2.20 -3.45
N PRO A 236 -23.61 -1.04 -2.91
CA PRO A 236 -22.87 -0.41 -1.81
C PRO A 236 -22.82 -1.35 -0.59
N VAL A 237 -21.65 -1.42 0.08
CA VAL A 237 -21.55 -2.10 1.36
C VAL A 237 -22.26 -1.28 2.42
N ALA A 238 -23.12 -1.93 3.21
CA ALA A 238 -23.96 -1.25 4.23
C ALA A 238 -23.18 -0.90 5.52
N GLU A 239 -21.93 -1.29 5.65
CA GLU A 239 -21.13 -1.03 6.84
C GLU A 239 -20.66 0.43 6.91
N PRO A 240 -20.67 1.05 8.13
CA PRO A 240 -20.14 2.39 8.30
C PRO A 240 -18.67 2.46 7.92
N ARG A 241 -18.29 3.49 7.18
CA ARG A 241 -16.87 3.78 6.91
C ARG A 241 -16.23 4.33 8.18
N ASP A 242 -15.40 3.56 8.86
CA ASP A 242 -14.57 4.03 9.98
C ASP A 242 -13.47 5.01 9.52
N GLY A 243 -13.82 5.97 8.66
CA GLY A 243 -12.89 6.96 8.13
C GLY A 243 -11.88 6.41 7.11
N ALA A 244 -12.04 5.17 6.64
CA ALA A 244 -11.18 4.62 5.60
C ALA A 244 -11.37 5.38 4.26
N PRO A 245 -10.29 5.80 3.58
CA PRO A 245 -10.37 6.60 2.37
C PRO A 245 -10.81 5.79 1.13
N ALA A 246 -10.92 4.48 1.22
CA ALA A 246 -11.31 3.59 0.10
C ALA A 246 -12.07 2.37 0.61
N GLU A 247 -13.11 2.03 -0.12
CA GLU A 247 -13.85 0.77 -0.05
C GLU A 247 -13.81 0.05 -1.38
#